data_5946d34860e41a7304085f5380a67134
#
_entry.id   5946d34860e41a7304085f5380a67134
#
_cell.length_a   1.000
_cell.length_b   1.000
_cell.length_c   1.000
_cell.angle_alpha   90.00
_cell.angle_beta   90.00
_cell.angle_gamma   90.00
#
_symmetry.space_group_name_H-M   'P 1'
#
loop_
_entity.id
_entity.type
_entity.pdbx_description
1 polymer ?
#
loop_
_entity_poly.entity_id
_entity_poly.type
_entity_poly.pdbx_seq_one_letter_code
_entity_poly.pdbx_strand_id
1 'polypeptide(L)'
;MADTFWPGEYRRTITTCKAMRVTSDNLEQIAAWVGGHTWASAVVVPIWTDGKRGEDTAPIGSWVVQTGPAFTVWPHEAFASQWQAVTS
;
A
#
# COMPACT_ATOMS: atom_id res chain seq x y z
N MET A 1 16.27 3.25 -13.78
CA MET A 1 15.12 2.46 -14.11
C MET A 1 14.21 2.28 -12.92
N ALA A 2 12.96 2.57 -13.12
CA ALA A 2 12.01 2.43 -12.03
C ALA A 2 11.85 0.97 -11.66
N ASP A 3 11.90 0.70 -10.38
CA ASP A 3 11.71 -0.64 -9.89
C ASP A 3 10.31 -0.75 -9.32
N THR A 4 9.38 -1.21 -10.14
CA THR A 4 7.99 -1.33 -9.74
C THR A 4 7.75 -2.45 -8.74
N PHE A 5 8.80 -3.24 -8.46
CA PHE A 5 8.68 -4.37 -7.55
C PHE A 5 9.02 -4.03 -6.11
N TRP A 6 9.47 -2.82 -5.86
CA TRP A 6 9.85 -2.42 -4.52
C TRP A 6 8.98 -1.27 -4.04
N PRO A 7 8.60 -1.25 -2.77
CA PRO A 7 7.84 -0.13 -2.24
C PRO A 7 8.64 1.16 -2.35
N GLY A 8 8.02 2.19 -2.89
CA GLY A 8 8.61 3.51 -2.89
C GLY A 8 8.42 4.19 -1.54
N GLU A 9 9.23 5.20 -1.28
CA GLU A 9 9.11 5.96 -0.03
C GLU A 9 8.40 7.27 -0.31
N TYR A 10 7.45 7.59 0.54
CA TYR A 10 6.60 8.77 0.43
C TYR A 10 6.55 9.50 1.76
N ARG A 11 6.34 10.80 1.69
CA ARG A 11 6.33 11.64 2.87
C ARG A 11 5.05 12.46 2.94
N ARG A 12 4.49 12.53 4.14
CA ARG A 12 3.37 13.40 4.46
C ARG A 12 3.81 14.32 5.59
N THR A 13 4.10 15.57 5.29
CA THR A 13 4.61 16.57 6.21
C THR A 13 5.89 16.10 6.93
N ILE A 14 5.76 15.43 8.06
CA ILE A 14 6.91 14.97 8.85
C ILE A 14 6.97 13.45 8.96
N THR A 15 6.00 12.75 8.35
CA THR A 15 5.92 11.29 8.43
C THR A 15 6.29 10.69 7.09
N THR A 16 7.06 9.62 7.10
CA THR A 16 7.37 8.89 5.87
C THR A 16 6.71 7.53 5.90
N CYS A 17 6.47 6.98 4.72
CA CYS A 17 5.91 5.64 4.56
C CYS A 17 6.52 4.97 3.35
N LYS A 18 6.29 3.68 3.23
CA LYS A 18 6.54 2.95 2.00
C LYS A 18 5.20 2.62 1.38
N ALA A 19 5.12 2.73 0.06
CA ALA A 19 3.84 2.54 -0.62
C ALA A 19 4.04 1.91 -1.98
N MET A 20 3.05 1.12 -2.39
CA MET A 20 2.99 0.58 -3.74
C MET A 20 1.59 0.79 -4.28
N ARG A 21 1.50 1.22 -5.54
CA ARG A 21 0.22 1.31 -6.21
C ARG A 21 -0.16 -0.06 -6.74
N VAL A 22 -1.41 -0.44 -6.56
CA VAL A 22 -1.92 -1.73 -7.01
C VAL A 22 -2.15 -1.68 -8.52
N THR A 23 -1.52 -2.59 -9.24
CA THR A 23 -1.70 -2.74 -10.69
C THR A 23 -2.00 -4.20 -10.99
N SER A 24 -2.43 -4.48 -12.22
CA SER A 24 -2.70 -5.85 -12.63
C SER A 24 -1.45 -6.73 -12.62
N ASP A 25 -0.27 -6.11 -12.64
CA ASP A 25 0.99 -6.86 -12.74
C ASP A 25 1.63 -7.16 -11.40
N ASN A 26 1.19 -6.51 -10.31
CA ASN A 26 1.87 -6.65 -9.03
C ASN A 26 0.97 -7.15 -7.89
N LEU A 27 -0.18 -7.71 -8.21
CA LEU A 27 -1.13 -8.15 -7.18
C LEU A 27 -0.50 -9.14 -6.22
N GLU A 28 0.12 -10.19 -6.74
CA GLU A 28 0.69 -11.23 -5.89
C GLU A 28 1.89 -10.72 -5.11
N GLN A 29 2.63 -9.81 -5.70
CA GLN A 29 3.80 -9.25 -5.06
C GLN A 29 3.42 -8.38 -3.87
N ILE A 30 2.39 -7.55 -4.03
CA ILE A 30 1.89 -6.75 -2.92
C ILE A 30 1.30 -7.66 -1.85
N ALA A 31 0.57 -8.71 -2.25
CA ALA A 31 0.02 -9.67 -1.30
C ALA A 31 1.13 -10.30 -0.45
N ALA A 32 2.24 -10.68 -1.07
CA ALA A 32 3.36 -11.23 -0.33
C ALA A 32 3.97 -10.19 0.63
N TRP A 33 4.06 -8.94 0.18
CA TRP A 33 4.62 -7.87 1.00
C TRP A 33 3.79 -7.62 2.26
N VAL A 34 2.47 -7.64 2.13
CA VAL A 34 1.60 -7.32 3.27
C VAL A 34 1.22 -8.56 4.10
N GLY A 35 1.58 -9.74 3.63
CA GLY A 35 1.16 -10.98 4.30
C GLY A 35 -0.33 -11.28 4.08
N GLY A 36 -0.88 -10.81 2.97
CA GLY A 36 -2.27 -11.04 2.60
C GLY A 36 -2.40 -12.01 1.44
N HIS A 37 -3.42 -11.81 0.64
CA HIS A 37 -3.65 -12.66 -0.54
C HIS A 37 -4.37 -11.85 -1.61
N THR A 38 -4.50 -12.44 -2.81
CA THR A 38 -5.23 -11.79 -3.90
C THR A 38 -6.64 -12.37 -3.97
N TRP A 39 -7.59 -11.53 -4.41
CA TRP A 39 -8.96 -11.96 -4.61
C TRP A 39 -9.63 -11.02 -5.61
N ALA A 40 -10.20 -11.59 -6.69
CA ALA A 40 -11.00 -10.83 -7.65
C ALA A 40 -10.25 -9.59 -8.17
N SER A 41 -9.02 -9.77 -8.61
CA SER A 41 -8.16 -8.70 -9.15
C SER A 41 -7.90 -7.57 -8.15
N ALA A 42 -7.82 -7.94 -6.88
CA ALA A 42 -7.49 -7.00 -5.81
C ALA A 42 -6.57 -7.68 -4.81
N VAL A 43 -5.99 -6.89 -3.93
CA VAL A 43 -5.16 -7.41 -2.83
C VAL A 43 -5.95 -7.29 -1.54
N VAL A 44 -6.05 -8.37 -0.79
CA VAL A 44 -6.65 -8.36 0.53
C VAL A 44 -5.54 -8.11 1.53
N VAL A 45 -5.63 -6.99 2.23
CA VAL A 45 -4.58 -6.49 3.12
C VAL A 45 -5.02 -6.71 4.56
N PRO A 46 -4.24 -7.42 5.38
CA PRO A 46 -4.57 -7.53 6.80
C PRO A 46 -4.38 -6.19 7.50
N ILE A 47 -5.40 -5.80 8.24
CA ILE A 47 -5.42 -4.52 8.96
C ILE A 47 -5.59 -4.82 10.45
N TRP A 48 -4.81 -4.14 11.28
CA TRP A 48 -4.91 -4.27 12.72
C TRP A 48 -5.50 -3.00 13.31
N THR A 49 -6.58 -3.14 14.06
CA THR A 49 -7.24 -2.01 14.72
C THR A 49 -7.56 -2.42 16.16
N ASP A 50 -7.02 -1.67 17.11
CA ASP A 50 -7.25 -1.94 18.53
C ASP A 50 -6.91 -3.38 18.91
N GLY A 51 -5.84 -3.91 18.35
CA GLY A 51 -5.43 -5.27 18.65
C GLY A 51 -6.22 -6.36 17.95
N LYS A 52 -7.18 -5.99 17.12
CA LYS A 52 -8.00 -6.95 16.38
C LYS A 52 -7.60 -6.95 14.92
N ARG A 53 -7.55 -8.14 14.35
CA ARG A 53 -7.23 -8.30 12.95
C ARG A 53 -8.49 -8.18 12.10
N GLY A 54 -8.44 -7.32 11.12
CA GLY A 54 -9.44 -7.23 10.08
C GLY A 54 -8.79 -7.32 8.73
N GLU A 55 -9.54 -7.00 7.69
CA GLU A 55 -9.02 -7.00 6.32
C GLU A 55 -9.62 -5.84 5.57
N ASP A 56 -8.83 -5.30 4.63
CA ASP A 56 -9.30 -4.31 3.69
C ASP A 56 -8.90 -4.76 2.29
N THR A 57 -9.64 -4.35 1.30
CA THR A 57 -9.40 -4.75 -0.09
C THR A 57 -8.83 -3.58 -0.86
N ALA A 58 -7.70 -3.80 -1.51
CA ALA A 58 -7.02 -2.81 -2.32
C ALA A 58 -7.25 -3.13 -3.79
N PRO A 59 -8.19 -2.45 -4.47
CA PRO A 59 -8.41 -2.67 -5.89
C PRO A 59 -7.31 -2.04 -6.72
N ILE A 60 -7.26 -2.44 -8.00
CA ILE A 60 -6.30 -1.86 -8.93
C ILE A 60 -6.51 -0.34 -8.98
N GLY A 61 -5.40 0.41 -8.88
CA GLY A 61 -5.43 1.86 -8.87
C GLY A 61 -5.32 2.46 -7.47
N SER A 62 -5.62 1.70 -6.43
CA SER A 62 -5.44 2.17 -5.06
C SER A 62 -4.00 1.97 -4.62
N TRP A 63 -3.68 2.42 -3.41
CA TRP A 63 -2.35 2.34 -2.85
C TRP A 63 -2.37 1.53 -1.57
N VAL A 64 -1.35 0.71 -1.39
CA VAL A 64 -1.09 0.04 -0.11
C VAL A 64 0.07 0.76 0.54
N VAL A 65 -0.15 1.25 1.76
CA VAL A 65 0.79 2.12 2.47
C VAL A 65 1.22 1.43 3.74
N GLN A 66 2.53 1.36 3.95
CA GLN A 66 3.10 0.86 5.19
C GLN A 66 3.64 2.01 6.01
N THR A 67 3.08 2.18 7.21
CA THR A 67 3.58 3.14 8.19
C THR A 67 3.95 2.35 9.44
N GLY A 68 5.26 2.29 9.74
CA GLY A 68 5.72 1.41 10.79
C GLY A 68 5.38 -0.04 10.47
N PRO A 69 4.82 -0.81 11.40
CA PRO A 69 4.45 -2.20 11.14
C PRO A 69 3.06 -2.37 10.53
N ALA A 70 2.32 -1.29 10.32
CA ALA A 70 0.92 -1.35 9.89
C ALA A 70 0.80 -1.07 8.39
N PHE A 71 -0.21 -1.70 7.78
CA PHE A 71 -0.55 -1.45 6.39
C PHE A 71 -1.95 -0.85 6.32
N THR A 72 -2.16 0.08 5.40
CA THR A 72 -3.47 0.68 5.14
C THR A 72 -3.68 0.78 3.64
N VAL A 73 -4.94 0.91 3.23
CA VAL A 73 -5.32 1.05 1.84
C VAL A 73 -5.84 2.46 1.61
N TRP A 74 -5.34 3.12 0.57
CA TRP A 74 -5.71 4.49 0.25
C TRP A 74 -6.20 4.55 -1.19
N PRO A 75 -7.31 5.24 -1.45
CA PRO A 75 -7.68 5.59 -2.82
C PRO A 75 -6.62 6.49 -3.43
N HIS A 76 -6.46 6.42 -4.76
CA HIS A 76 -5.41 7.18 -5.43
C HIS A 76 -5.50 8.67 -5.12
N GLU A 77 -6.70 9.24 -5.18
CA GLU A 77 -6.85 10.68 -4.96
C GLU A 77 -6.47 11.08 -3.55
N ALA A 78 -6.86 10.29 -2.57
CA ALA A 78 -6.51 10.58 -1.18
C ALA A 78 -5.00 10.45 -0.98
N PHE A 79 -4.38 9.43 -1.56
CA PHE A 79 -2.95 9.24 -1.45
C PHE A 79 -2.20 10.41 -2.10
N ALA A 80 -2.59 10.78 -3.31
CA ALA A 80 -1.91 11.84 -4.05
C ALA A 80 -2.00 13.19 -3.34
N SER A 81 -3.08 13.44 -2.60
CA SER A 81 -3.24 14.71 -1.90
C SER A 81 -2.50 14.75 -0.56
N GLN A 82 -2.19 13.59 0.03
CA GLN A 82 -1.60 13.52 1.36
C GLN A 82 -0.11 13.17 1.35
N TRP A 83 0.36 12.48 0.32
CA TRP A 83 1.70 11.92 0.30
C TRP A 83 2.48 12.42 -0.90
N GLN A 84 3.77 12.56 -0.72
CA GLN A 84 4.67 13.04 -1.75
C GLN A 84 5.86 12.11 -1.82
N ALA A 85 6.29 11.75 -3.03
CA ALA A 85 7.44 10.88 -3.20
C ALA A 85 8.68 11.53 -2.60
N VAL A 86 9.46 10.72 -1.89
CA VAL A 86 10.72 11.18 -1.33
C VAL A 86 11.75 11.13 -2.44
N THR A 87 12.34 12.29 -2.74
CA THR A 87 13.44 12.37 -3.69
C THR A 87 14.70 12.61 -2.91
N SER A 88 15.72 11.87 -3.21
CA SER A 88 16.99 12.01 -2.53
C SER A 88 18.02 12.67 -3.44
#